data_b08d80c6b5342da89ecdb9f0f4095daf
#
_entry.id   b08d80c6b5342da89ecdb9f0f4095daf
#
_cell.length_a   1.000
_cell.length_b   1.000
_cell.length_c   1.000
_cell.angle_alpha   90.00
_cell.angle_beta   90.00
_cell.angle_gamma   90.00
#
_symmetry.space_group_name_H-M   'P 1'
#
loop_
_entity.id
_entity.type
_entity.pdbx_description
1 polymer ?
#
loop_
_entity_poly.entity_id
_entity_poly.type
_entity_poly.pdbx_seq_one_letter_code
_entity_poly.pdbx_strand_id
1 'polypeptide(L)'
;MGFCASAQDANEVDIETSDVQLEMISPAQPVQETEQEIKEREKKLREMNDEVAYAKASNSLRRGYFVLVADNIQIGNMGYRHYDINRNSNFVLVQGTDGIIQFALNTGYSGSNGLGGWTGKGEVRKQRMTYDDNGDVHYQFSVVSGTVNADVFITLFNNSKRAVATITGGPTITIYGEILPYRDKKHR
;
A
#
# COMPACT_ATOMS: atom_id res chain seq x y z
N MET A 1 -10.93 54.40 82.27
CA MET A 1 -12.02 54.63 81.37
C MET A 1 -11.84 53.57 80.31
N GLY A 2 -12.45 52.44 80.21
CA GLY A 2 -13.88 52.18 80.29
C GLY A 2 -14.32 51.73 78.91
N PHE A 3 -14.92 50.59 78.94
CA PHE A 3 -15.86 49.91 78.06
C PHE A 3 -15.24 48.85 77.15
N CYS A 4 -15.46 47.54 77.45
CA CYS A 4 -16.67 46.70 77.45
C CYS A 4 -17.43 46.69 76.11
N ALA A 5 -17.50 45.55 75.50
CA ALA A 5 -18.64 44.80 75.06
C ALA A 5 -18.26 43.91 73.90
N SER A 6 -18.44 42.73 74.05
CA SER A 6 -19.41 41.60 73.96
C SER A 6 -19.42 41.03 72.56
N ALA A 7 -18.98 39.82 72.34
CA ALA A 7 -19.69 38.55 72.34
C ALA A 7 -20.82 38.40 71.32
N GLN A 8 -20.83 37.22 70.75
CA GLN A 8 -21.90 36.56 69.96
C GLN A 8 -21.81 36.77 68.44
N ASP A 9 -21.86 35.77 67.58
CA ASP A 9 -22.50 34.47 67.71
C ASP A 9 -21.76 33.46 66.84
N ALA A 10 -21.50 32.31 67.38
CA ALA A 10 -21.11 31.14 66.68
C ALA A 10 -22.31 30.61 65.86
N ASN A 11 -22.22 30.62 64.58
CA ASN A 11 -23.12 29.85 63.75
C ASN A 11 -22.43 28.51 63.45
N GLU A 12 -22.80 27.54 64.28
CA GLU A 12 -22.45 26.14 64.14
C GLU A 12 -23.25 25.61 62.97
N VAL A 13 -22.57 25.43 61.81
CA VAL A 13 -23.15 24.76 60.67
C VAL A 13 -22.97 23.28 60.87
N ASP A 14 -24.04 22.59 61.30
CA ASP A 14 -24.13 21.14 61.28
C ASP A 14 -23.92 20.63 59.83
N ILE A 15 -22.73 20.12 59.57
CA ILE A 15 -22.50 19.33 58.36
C ILE A 15 -23.04 17.92 58.64
N GLU A 16 -24.27 17.67 58.20
CA GLU A 16 -24.76 16.32 58.06
C GLU A 16 -23.82 15.57 57.08
N THR A 17 -22.99 14.71 57.63
CA THR A 17 -22.28 13.67 56.89
C THR A 17 -23.26 12.68 56.35
N SER A 18 -23.85 13.01 55.16
CA SER A 18 -24.50 12.01 54.38
C SER A 18 -23.45 10.99 53.91
N ASP A 19 -23.59 9.77 54.43
CA ASP A 19 -22.85 8.59 53.96
C ASP A 19 -23.05 8.41 52.47
N VAL A 20 -22.17 9.01 51.69
CA VAL A 20 -22.02 8.65 50.26
C VAL A 20 -21.36 7.28 50.26
N GLN A 21 -22.20 6.23 50.16
CA GLN A 21 -21.68 4.93 49.82
C GLN A 21 -21.03 5.03 48.44
N LEU A 22 -19.69 5.05 48.44
CA LEU A 22 -18.91 4.77 47.27
C LEU A 22 -19.23 3.34 46.84
N GLU A 23 -20.17 3.21 45.91
CA GLU A 23 -20.30 1.99 45.16
C GLU A 23 -18.96 1.72 44.51
N MET A 24 -18.24 0.74 45.03
CA MET A 24 -17.04 0.22 44.39
C MET A 24 -17.46 -0.26 43.01
N ILE A 25 -17.10 0.56 41.98
CA ILE A 25 -17.19 0.15 40.58
C ILE A 25 -16.30 -1.07 40.48
N SER A 26 -16.91 -2.24 40.45
CA SER A 26 -16.22 -3.49 40.20
C SER A 26 -15.40 -3.31 38.92
N PRO A 27 -14.08 -3.64 38.90
CA PRO A 27 -13.30 -3.51 37.67
C PRO A 27 -14.03 -4.31 36.58
N ALA A 28 -14.35 -3.63 35.48
CA ALA A 28 -15.00 -4.25 34.36
C ALA A 28 -14.21 -5.51 33.95
N GLN A 29 -14.85 -6.65 34.05
CA GLN A 29 -14.24 -7.90 33.61
C GLN A 29 -13.82 -7.72 32.13
N PRO A 30 -12.62 -8.15 31.72
CA PRO A 30 -12.24 -8.07 30.33
C PRO A 30 -13.28 -8.82 29.50
N VAL A 31 -13.94 -8.09 28.62
CA VAL A 31 -14.93 -8.66 27.69
C VAL A 31 -14.17 -9.71 26.87
N GLN A 32 -14.43 -10.99 27.11
CA GLN A 32 -13.88 -12.07 26.32
C GLN A 32 -14.58 -12.03 24.98
N GLU A 33 -13.92 -11.43 23.98
CA GLU A 33 -14.39 -11.48 22.58
C GLU A 33 -14.54 -12.94 22.17
N THR A 34 -15.64 -13.25 21.53
CA THR A 34 -15.86 -14.59 20.96
C THR A 34 -14.98 -14.79 19.73
N GLU A 35 -14.66 -16.05 19.40
CA GLU A 35 -13.88 -16.37 18.20
C GLU A 35 -14.53 -15.80 16.91
N GLN A 36 -15.85 -15.69 16.90
CA GLN A 36 -16.59 -15.12 15.77
C GLN A 36 -16.36 -13.61 15.65
N GLU A 37 -16.43 -12.87 16.75
CA GLU A 37 -16.15 -11.42 16.77
C GLU A 37 -14.72 -11.11 16.36
N ILE A 38 -13.76 -11.93 16.81
CA ILE A 38 -12.35 -11.80 16.40
C ILE A 38 -12.20 -12.00 14.88
N LYS A 39 -12.82 -13.05 14.32
CA LYS A 39 -12.78 -13.32 12.88
C LYS A 39 -13.42 -12.22 12.04
N GLU A 40 -14.57 -11.68 12.50
CA GLU A 40 -15.23 -10.57 11.81
C GLU A 40 -14.40 -9.29 11.86
N ARG A 41 -13.78 -8.99 12.99
CA ARG A 41 -12.89 -7.85 13.14
C ARG A 41 -11.66 -7.97 12.25
N GLU A 42 -11.04 -9.14 12.21
CA GLU A 42 -9.90 -9.41 11.33
C GLU A 42 -10.28 -9.28 9.86
N LYS A 43 -11.47 -9.77 9.47
CA LYS A 43 -11.97 -9.64 8.10
C LYS A 43 -12.15 -8.17 7.72
N LYS A 44 -12.83 -7.39 8.55
CA LYS A 44 -13.02 -5.94 8.34
C LYS A 44 -11.68 -5.20 8.24
N LEU A 45 -10.72 -5.56 9.10
CA LEU A 45 -9.40 -4.95 9.07
C LEU A 45 -8.65 -5.26 7.76
N ARG A 46 -8.75 -6.49 7.25
CA ARG A 46 -8.18 -6.86 5.94
C ARG A 46 -8.83 -6.07 4.81
N GLU A 47 -10.16 -6.02 4.76
CA GLU A 47 -10.90 -5.25 3.75
C GLU A 47 -10.51 -3.76 3.75
N MET A 48 -10.42 -3.13 4.93
CA MET A 48 -9.96 -1.75 5.06
C MET A 48 -8.50 -1.57 4.60
N ASN A 49 -7.63 -2.51 4.93
CA ASN A 49 -6.23 -2.46 4.51
C ASN A 49 -6.08 -2.62 2.99
N ASP A 50 -6.88 -3.50 2.38
CA ASP A 50 -6.90 -3.72 0.95
C ASP A 50 -7.41 -2.50 0.19
N GLU A 51 -8.49 -1.86 0.68
CA GLU A 51 -9.00 -0.60 0.13
C GLU A 51 -7.95 0.53 0.20
N VAL A 52 -7.28 0.69 1.35
CA VAL A 52 -6.20 1.68 1.52
C VAL A 52 -5.03 1.36 0.60
N ALA A 53 -4.68 0.09 0.43
CA ALA A 53 -3.61 -0.35 -0.45
C ALA A 53 -3.94 -0.05 -1.93
N TYR A 54 -5.18 -0.34 -2.36
CA TYR A 54 -5.69 -0.02 -3.68
C TYR A 54 -5.65 1.50 -3.94
N ALA A 55 -6.18 2.30 -3.01
CA ALA A 55 -6.19 3.76 -3.14
C ALA A 55 -4.76 4.33 -3.30
N LYS A 56 -3.79 3.81 -2.53
CA LYS A 56 -2.37 4.20 -2.65
C LYS A 56 -1.79 3.79 -4.00
N ALA A 57 -2.05 2.56 -4.46
CA ALA A 57 -1.57 2.04 -5.74
C ALA A 57 -2.17 2.83 -6.91
N SER A 58 -3.48 3.00 -6.96
CA SER A 58 -4.20 3.76 -7.99
C SER A 58 -3.72 5.23 -8.04
N ASN A 59 -3.55 5.87 -6.88
CA ASN A 59 -3.02 7.24 -6.83
C ASN A 59 -1.58 7.33 -7.32
N SER A 60 -0.74 6.32 -7.05
CA SER A 60 0.65 6.28 -7.54
C SER A 60 0.73 6.14 -9.06
N LEU A 61 -0.14 5.32 -9.67
CA LEU A 61 -0.29 5.22 -11.11
C LEU A 61 -0.71 6.57 -11.71
N ARG A 62 -1.75 7.19 -11.17
CA ARG A 62 -2.24 8.50 -11.64
C ARG A 62 -1.17 9.59 -11.59
N ARG A 63 -0.31 9.55 -10.58
CA ARG A 63 0.79 10.52 -10.41
C ARG A 63 2.01 10.20 -11.26
N GLY A 64 2.10 9.00 -11.86
CA GLY A 64 3.28 8.55 -12.59
C GLY A 64 4.52 8.34 -11.70
N TYR A 65 4.32 7.96 -10.43
CA TYR A 65 5.40 7.65 -9.48
C TYR A 65 5.10 6.34 -8.76
N PHE A 66 5.46 5.24 -9.41
CA PHE A 66 5.17 3.91 -8.91
C PHE A 66 6.25 2.90 -9.29
N VAL A 67 6.27 1.78 -8.58
CA VAL A 67 6.99 0.58 -8.98
C VAL A 67 6.02 -0.61 -8.96
N LEU A 68 5.95 -1.34 -10.07
CA LEU A 68 5.35 -2.66 -10.14
C LEU A 68 6.46 -3.66 -9.82
N VAL A 69 6.38 -4.30 -8.67
CA VAL A 69 7.32 -5.33 -8.22
C VAL A 69 6.78 -6.69 -8.61
N ALA A 70 7.56 -7.49 -9.31
CA ALA A 70 7.13 -8.79 -9.79
C ALA A 70 7.16 -9.86 -8.69
N ASP A 71 6.09 -10.65 -8.60
CA ASP A 71 6.02 -11.91 -7.84
C ASP A 71 6.18 -13.10 -8.77
N ASN A 72 5.76 -12.96 -10.03
CA ASN A 72 5.86 -13.97 -11.06
C ASN A 72 6.02 -13.30 -12.43
N ILE A 73 6.76 -13.95 -13.33
CA ILE A 73 7.00 -13.52 -14.70
C ILE A 73 6.76 -14.67 -15.65
N GLN A 74 6.02 -14.38 -16.74
CA GLN A 74 5.81 -15.29 -17.85
C GLN A 74 6.37 -14.65 -19.12
N ILE A 75 7.15 -15.39 -19.90
CA ILE A 75 7.77 -14.91 -21.15
C ILE A 75 7.22 -15.70 -22.33
N GLY A 76 6.54 -15.00 -23.25
CA GLY A 76 5.96 -15.56 -24.45
C GLY A 76 5.05 -16.74 -24.19
N ASN A 77 4.98 -17.67 -25.15
CA ASN A 77 4.18 -18.91 -25.06
C ASN A 77 4.94 -20.07 -24.37
N MET A 78 6.03 -19.79 -23.68
CA MET A 78 6.88 -20.81 -23.06
C MET A 78 6.28 -21.45 -21.79
N GLY A 79 4.96 -21.57 -21.70
CA GLY A 79 4.29 -22.22 -20.56
C GLY A 79 4.61 -21.58 -19.21
N TYR A 80 3.81 -21.88 -18.20
CA TYR A 80 4.08 -21.44 -16.82
C TYR A 80 5.37 -22.08 -16.30
N ARG A 81 6.50 -21.44 -16.49
CA ARG A 81 7.70 -21.73 -15.73
C ARG A 81 7.70 -20.77 -14.54
N HIS A 82 7.53 -21.30 -13.34
CA HIS A 82 7.83 -20.57 -12.13
C HIS A 82 9.35 -20.34 -12.10
N TYR A 83 9.74 -19.10 -12.35
CA TYR A 83 11.11 -18.69 -12.09
C TYR A 83 11.18 -18.22 -10.63
N ASP A 84 12.17 -18.67 -9.88
CA ASP A 84 12.54 -18.04 -8.63
C ASP A 84 13.04 -16.62 -8.95
N ILE A 85 12.13 -15.67 -8.87
CA ILE A 85 12.43 -14.28 -9.19
C ILE A 85 12.72 -13.50 -7.90
N ASN A 86 13.82 -12.77 -7.91
CA ASN A 86 14.09 -11.80 -6.86
C ASN A 86 13.26 -10.54 -7.12
N ARG A 87 12.37 -10.20 -6.21
CA ARG A 87 11.50 -9.00 -6.30
C ARG A 87 12.28 -7.70 -6.48
N ASN A 88 13.51 -7.61 -5.96
CA ASN A 88 14.35 -6.41 -6.06
C ASN A 88 14.97 -6.21 -7.44
N SER A 89 15.03 -7.25 -8.26
CA SER A 89 15.63 -7.22 -9.60
C SER A 89 14.62 -7.42 -10.73
N ASN A 90 13.33 -7.56 -10.41
CA ASN A 90 12.25 -7.76 -11.37
C ASN A 90 11.14 -6.75 -11.13
N PHE A 91 11.14 -5.67 -11.91
CA PHE A 91 10.22 -4.58 -11.71
C PHE A 91 10.01 -3.71 -12.95
N VAL A 92 8.91 -2.96 -12.94
CA VAL A 92 8.67 -1.80 -13.80
C VAL A 92 8.58 -0.57 -12.92
N LEU A 93 9.48 0.39 -13.11
CA LEU A 93 9.51 1.66 -12.38
C LEU A 93 9.13 2.80 -13.32
N VAL A 94 8.25 3.67 -12.85
CA VAL A 94 7.94 4.95 -13.47
C VAL A 94 8.18 6.06 -12.47
N GLN A 95 8.95 7.07 -12.88
CA GLN A 95 9.28 8.25 -12.11
C GLN A 95 9.08 9.51 -12.97
N GLY A 96 7.84 9.97 -13.03
CA GLY A 96 7.45 11.08 -13.90
C GLY A 96 7.63 10.72 -15.38
N THR A 97 8.64 11.30 -16.01
CA THR A 97 9.00 11.05 -17.43
C THR A 97 9.99 9.92 -17.62
N ASP A 98 10.55 9.37 -16.55
CA ASP A 98 11.55 8.32 -16.63
C ASP A 98 10.94 6.96 -16.36
N GLY A 99 11.24 5.98 -17.22
CA GLY A 99 10.79 4.59 -17.09
C GLY A 99 11.96 3.61 -17.08
N ILE A 100 11.87 2.61 -16.21
CA ILE A 100 12.81 1.50 -16.14
C ILE A 100 12.02 0.20 -16.13
N ILE A 101 12.36 -0.70 -17.04
CA ILE A 101 11.84 -2.06 -17.07
C ILE A 101 13.04 -2.98 -16.83
N GLN A 102 12.99 -3.79 -15.78
CA GLN A 102 14.08 -4.70 -15.44
C GLN A 102 13.57 -6.10 -15.18
N PHE A 103 14.21 -7.06 -15.83
CA PHE A 103 14.06 -8.49 -15.61
C PHE A 103 15.39 -9.13 -15.32
N ALA A 104 15.43 -9.99 -14.33
CA ALA A 104 16.55 -10.82 -13.97
C ALA A 104 16.02 -12.24 -13.69
N LEU A 105 16.14 -13.09 -14.71
CA LEU A 105 15.72 -14.48 -14.59
C LEU A 105 16.94 -15.30 -14.17
N ASN A 106 16.84 -15.97 -13.07
CA ASN A 106 17.95 -16.81 -12.55
C ASN A 106 18.12 -18.09 -13.40
N THR A 107 18.46 -17.90 -14.68
CA THR A 107 18.55 -18.97 -15.70
C THR A 107 19.94 -19.56 -15.89
N GLY A 108 20.92 -19.13 -15.09
CA GLY A 108 22.32 -19.51 -15.28
C GLY A 108 23.05 -18.82 -16.44
N TYR A 109 22.36 -18.02 -17.23
CA TYR A 109 22.94 -17.18 -18.28
C TYR A 109 23.02 -15.73 -17.82
N SER A 110 24.14 -15.05 -18.10
CA SER A 110 24.36 -13.67 -17.64
C SER A 110 23.37 -12.64 -18.20
N GLY A 111 22.71 -12.91 -19.33
CA GLY A 111 21.82 -11.97 -19.98
C GLY A 111 22.53 -10.65 -20.35
N SER A 112 21.79 -9.73 -21.00
CA SER A 112 22.36 -8.42 -21.40
C SER A 112 22.59 -7.46 -20.23
N ASN A 113 21.95 -7.69 -19.09
CA ASN A 113 22.10 -6.88 -17.87
C ASN A 113 23.05 -7.50 -16.81
N GLY A 114 23.71 -8.62 -17.13
CA GLY A 114 24.57 -9.34 -16.20
C GLY A 114 23.82 -10.11 -15.10
N LEU A 115 22.48 -10.06 -15.07
CA LEU A 115 21.61 -10.65 -14.06
C LEU A 115 20.73 -11.78 -14.63
N GLY A 116 21.06 -12.27 -15.82
CA GLY A 116 20.26 -13.31 -16.50
C GLY A 116 19.03 -12.77 -17.21
N GLY A 117 19.01 -11.49 -17.58
CA GLY A 117 17.83 -10.86 -18.15
C GLY A 117 18.14 -9.61 -18.98
N TRP A 118 17.24 -8.63 -18.87
CA TRP A 118 17.29 -7.40 -19.65
C TRP A 118 16.87 -6.19 -18.79
N THR A 119 17.50 -5.05 -19.06
CA THR A 119 17.13 -3.76 -18.45
C THR A 119 16.93 -2.73 -19.55
N GLY A 120 15.73 -2.18 -19.64
CA GLY A 120 15.38 -1.07 -20.51
C GLY A 120 15.15 0.20 -19.72
N LYS A 121 15.79 1.29 -20.15
CA LYS A 121 15.57 2.64 -19.61
C LYS A 121 15.18 3.55 -20.74
N GLY A 122 14.19 4.42 -20.50
CA GLY A 122 13.74 5.37 -21.51
C GLY A 122 12.76 6.38 -20.98
N GLU A 123 12.30 7.23 -21.88
CA GLU A 123 11.27 8.22 -21.59
C GLU A 123 9.89 7.55 -21.61
N VAL A 124 9.06 7.86 -20.61
CA VAL A 124 7.68 7.43 -20.52
C VAL A 124 6.82 8.33 -21.40
N ARG A 125 6.12 7.75 -22.35
CA ARG A 125 5.24 8.43 -23.30
C ARG A 125 3.87 7.80 -23.36
N LYS A 126 2.89 8.51 -23.92
CA LYS A 126 1.52 8.04 -24.19
C LYS A 126 0.81 7.48 -22.96
N GLN A 127 1.01 8.07 -21.80
CA GLN A 127 0.35 7.65 -20.56
C GLN A 127 -1.17 7.83 -20.68
N ARG A 128 -1.91 6.77 -20.39
CA ARG A 128 -3.37 6.76 -20.35
C ARG A 128 -3.84 5.91 -19.19
N MET A 129 -4.82 6.40 -18.44
CA MET A 129 -5.45 5.70 -17.34
C MET A 129 -6.96 5.69 -17.53
N THR A 130 -7.57 4.53 -17.37
CA THR A 130 -9.03 4.35 -17.42
C THR A 130 -9.46 3.44 -16.29
N TYR A 131 -10.73 3.50 -15.93
CA TYR A 131 -11.38 2.60 -14.97
C TYR A 131 -12.45 1.81 -15.71
N ASP A 132 -12.61 0.56 -15.36
CA ASP A 132 -13.72 -0.24 -15.82
C ASP A 132 -14.89 -0.24 -14.82
N ASP A 133 -16.00 -0.90 -15.18
CA ASP A 133 -17.21 -0.97 -14.38
C ASP A 133 -17.01 -1.77 -13.07
N ASN A 134 -15.98 -2.61 -12.99
CA ASN A 134 -15.64 -3.38 -11.81
C ASN A 134 -14.75 -2.58 -10.85
N GLY A 135 -14.26 -1.40 -11.26
CA GLY A 135 -13.33 -0.57 -10.53
C GLY A 135 -11.86 -0.96 -10.72
N ASP A 136 -11.54 -1.85 -11.65
CA ASP A 136 -10.17 -2.12 -12.04
C ASP A 136 -9.57 -0.92 -12.76
N VAL A 137 -8.28 -0.66 -12.55
CA VAL A 137 -7.55 0.41 -13.21
C VAL A 137 -6.74 -0.14 -14.36
N HIS A 138 -6.98 0.37 -15.57
CA HIS A 138 -6.16 0.09 -16.74
C HIS A 138 -5.23 1.27 -17.00
N TYR A 139 -3.93 1.03 -16.91
CA TYR A 139 -2.91 2.03 -17.14
C TYR A 139 -1.96 1.58 -18.24
N GLN A 140 -1.81 2.40 -19.27
CA GLN A 140 -0.92 2.10 -20.41
C GLN A 140 0.07 3.23 -20.63
N PHE A 141 1.27 2.87 -21.08
CA PHE A 141 2.32 3.80 -21.47
C PHE A 141 3.37 3.10 -22.33
N SER A 142 4.23 3.89 -22.97
CA SER A 142 5.40 3.39 -23.70
C SER A 142 6.68 3.85 -23.02
N VAL A 143 7.69 2.99 -22.98
CA VAL A 143 9.06 3.36 -22.59
C VAL A 143 9.91 3.40 -23.85
N VAL A 144 10.42 4.56 -24.19
CA VAL A 144 11.12 4.80 -25.47
C VAL A 144 12.50 5.39 -25.23
N SER A 145 13.51 4.81 -25.88
CA SER A 145 14.87 5.35 -25.99
C SER A 145 15.51 4.91 -27.32
N GLY A 146 16.77 5.23 -27.56
CA GLY A 146 17.48 4.76 -28.77
C GLY A 146 17.59 3.24 -28.88
N THR A 147 17.46 2.51 -27.75
CA THR A 147 17.61 1.05 -27.68
C THR A 147 16.39 0.33 -27.13
N VAL A 148 15.37 1.06 -26.68
CA VAL A 148 14.15 0.52 -26.06
C VAL A 148 12.93 1.13 -26.74
N ASN A 149 12.00 0.27 -27.14
CA ASN A 149 10.67 0.67 -27.57
C ASN A 149 9.69 -0.41 -27.06
N ALA A 150 9.15 -0.18 -25.86
CA ALA A 150 8.29 -1.13 -25.18
C ALA A 150 6.98 -0.48 -24.80
N ASP A 151 5.86 -1.12 -25.13
CA ASP A 151 4.54 -0.73 -24.63
C ASP A 151 4.18 -1.56 -23.40
N VAL A 152 3.66 -0.89 -22.38
CA VAL A 152 3.31 -1.48 -21.09
C VAL A 152 1.83 -1.27 -20.83
N PHE A 153 1.12 -2.34 -20.54
CA PHE A 153 -0.30 -2.36 -20.18
C PHE A 153 -0.43 -2.96 -18.79
N ILE A 154 -0.92 -2.17 -17.83
CA ILE A 154 -1.11 -2.58 -16.44
C ILE A 154 -2.59 -2.64 -16.12
N THR A 155 -3.04 -3.73 -15.50
CA THR A 155 -4.34 -3.82 -14.85
C THR A 155 -4.12 -3.96 -13.35
N LEU A 156 -4.54 -2.96 -12.57
CA LEU A 156 -4.58 -2.98 -11.12
C LEU A 156 -5.97 -3.42 -10.69
N PHE A 157 -6.06 -4.53 -9.96
CA PHE A 157 -7.33 -5.08 -9.52
C PHE A 157 -7.97 -4.27 -8.40
N ASN A 158 -9.28 -4.09 -8.49
CA ASN A 158 -10.09 -3.39 -7.49
C ASN A 158 -9.85 -3.96 -6.08
N ASN A 159 -9.90 -3.08 -5.09
CA ASN A 159 -9.66 -3.41 -3.67
C ASN A 159 -8.39 -4.20 -3.42
N SER A 160 -7.34 -3.97 -4.21
CA SER A 160 -6.06 -4.64 -4.09
C SER A 160 -4.90 -3.76 -4.58
N LYS A 161 -3.71 -4.02 -4.13
CA LYS A 161 -2.48 -3.51 -4.75
C LYS A 161 -1.91 -4.48 -5.80
N ARG A 162 -2.58 -5.62 -6.02
CA ARG A 162 -2.17 -6.63 -6.99
C ARG A 162 -2.47 -6.17 -8.41
N ALA A 163 -1.52 -6.42 -9.29
CA ALA A 163 -1.62 -6.02 -10.68
C ALA A 163 -1.01 -7.05 -11.62
N VAL A 164 -1.49 -7.01 -12.85
CA VAL A 164 -0.88 -7.72 -13.98
C VAL A 164 -0.40 -6.68 -14.98
N ALA A 165 0.82 -6.85 -15.47
CA ALA A 165 1.34 -6.01 -16.55
C ALA A 165 1.76 -6.88 -17.74
N THR A 166 1.40 -6.44 -18.94
CA THR A 166 1.86 -7.02 -20.20
C THR A 166 2.79 -6.03 -20.88
N ILE A 167 3.98 -6.48 -21.23
CA ILE A 167 5.00 -5.68 -21.89
C ILE A 167 5.22 -6.26 -23.30
N THR A 168 5.18 -5.39 -24.30
CA THR A 168 5.38 -5.72 -25.71
C THR A 168 6.49 -4.82 -26.30
N GLY A 169 6.96 -5.15 -27.49
CA GLY A 169 8.09 -4.44 -28.12
C GLY A 169 9.32 -5.34 -28.32
N GLY A 170 9.18 -6.58 -27.92
CA GLY A 170 10.05 -7.75 -28.08
C GLY A 170 9.23 -9.00 -27.80
N PRO A 171 9.79 -10.03 -27.18
CA PRO A 171 9.01 -11.13 -26.62
C PRO A 171 7.99 -10.55 -25.65
N THR A 172 6.73 -10.99 -25.74
CA THR A 172 5.70 -10.58 -24.79
C THR A 172 6.03 -11.09 -23.41
N ILE A 173 6.04 -10.19 -22.43
CA ILE A 173 6.32 -10.51 -21.04
C ILE A 173 5.12 -10.13 -20.20
N THR A 174 4.62 -11.07 -19.42
CA THR A 174 3.55 -10.83 -18.44
C THR A 174 4.12 -10.89 -17.04
N ILE A 175 3.86 -9.86 -16.26
CA ILE A 175 4.27 -9.73 -14.86
C ILE A 175 3.02 -9.81 -13.99
N TYR A 176 3.06 -10.66 -12.98
CA TYR A 176 2.09 -10.67 -11.88
C TYR A 176 2.81 -10.11 -10.64
N GLY A 177 2.22 -9.12 -10.00
CA GLY A 177 2.91 -8.47 -8.88
C GLY A 177 2.06 -7.45 -8.13
N GLU A 178 2.75 -6.50 -7.51
CA GLU A 178 2.14 -5.46 -6.70
C GLU A 178 2.58 -4.06 -7.13
N ILE A 179 1.63 -3.14 -7.18
CA ILE A 179 1.92 -1.72 -7.38
C ILE A 179 2.21 -1.09 -6.01
N LEU A 180 3.38 -0.47 -5.91
CA LEU A 180 3.80 0.27 -4.74
C LEU A 180 4.11 1.72 -5.12
N PRO A 181 3.77 2.70 -4.26
CA PRO A 181 4.18 4.08 -4.47
C PRO A 181 5.70 4.20 -4.46
N TYR A 182 6.25 4.83 -5.50
CA TYR A 182 7.66 5.17 -5.54
C TYR A 182 7.89 6.55 -4.91
N ARG A 183 8.88 6.64 -4.01
CA ARG A 183 9.33 7.90 -3.42
C ARG A 183 10.81 8.08 -3.76
N ASP A 184 11.13 9.13 -4.48
CA ASP A 184 12.53 9.51 -4.66
C ASP A 184 13.13 9.93 -3.31
N LYS A 185 14.24 9.29 -2.93
CA LYS A 185 14.94 9.63 -1.68
C LYS A 185 15.72 10.96 -1.78
N LYS A 186 15.79 11.59 -2.98
CA LYS A 186 16.57 12.81 -3.21
C LYS A 186 15.90 14.10 -2.70
N HIS A 187 14.66 14.04 -2.24
CA HIS A 187 13.94 15.21 -1.71
C HIS A 187 13.64 15.09 -0.20
N ARG A 188 14.69 14.81 0.59
CA ARG A 188 14.69 15.03 2.04
C ARG A 188 15.68 16.12 2.39
#